data_826a7781a3009d9d796f2ab1d30f4ade
#
_entry.id   826a7781a3009d9d796f2ab1d30f4ade
#
_cell.length_a   1.000
_cell.length_b   1.000
_cell.length_c   1.000
_cell.angle_alpha   90.00
_cell.angle_beta   90.00
_cell.angle_gamma   90.00
#
_symmetry.space_group_name_H-M   'P 1'
#
loop_
_entity.id
_entity.type
_entity.pdbx_description
1 polymer ?
#
loop_
_entity_poly.entity_id
_entity_poly.type
_entity_poly.pdbx_seq_one_letter_code
_entity_poly.pdbx_strand_id
1 'polypeptide(L)'
;MNITEMIDNADQIRTVDAMGKPCPMPLLMLKRALKSYPGETFLLKSSDPHSQIDVSRYCELNQLKYDMQQISGVEFHYIIES
;
A
#
# COMPACT_ATOMS: atom_id res chain seq x y z
N MET A 1 -16.62 -22.92 8.77
CA MET A 1 -15.51 -23.02 8.09
C MET A 1 -15.31 -21.92 7.20
N ASN A 2 -16.18 -21.61 6.41
CA ASN A 2 -15.97 -20.58 5.42
C ASN A 2 -15.70 -19.23 5.99
N ILE A 3 -16.30 -18.91 7.10
CA ILE A 3 -16.06 -17.62 7.73
C ILE A 3 -14.64 -17.50 8.17
N THR A 4 -14.08 -18.58 8.66
CA THR A 4 -12.70 -18.59 9.09
C THR A 4 -11.76 -18.33 7.91
N GLU A 5 -12.07 -18.92 6.77
CA GLU A 5 -11.25 -18.70 5.60
C GLU A 5 -11.29 -17.26 5.14
N MET A 6 -12.45 -16.64 5.22
CA MET A 6 -12.56 -15.24 4.85
C MET A 6 -11.76 -14.36 5.76
N ILE A 7 -11.77 -14.67 7.05
CA ILE A 7 -10.97 -13.91 8.01
C ILE A 7 -9.50 -14.07 7.72
N ASP A 8 -9.08 -15.27 7.38
CA ASP A 8 -7.69 -15.51 7.06
C ASP A 8 -7.25 -14.68 5.86
N ASN A 9 -8.11 -14.56 4.86
CA ASN A 9 -7.78 -13.73 3.71
C ASN A 9 -7.62 -12.27 4.08
N ALA A 10 -8.47 -11.80 4.96
CA ALA A 10 -8.36 -10.42 5.43
C ALA A 10 -7.08 -10.21 6.22
N ASP A 11 -6.64 -11.23 6.95
CA ASP A 11 -5.43 -11.13 7.73
C ASP A 11 -4.17 -11.11 6.87
N GLN A 12 -4.30 -11.42 5.59
CA GLN A 12 -3.15 -11.43 4.70
C GLN A 12 -2.81 -10.07 4.14
N ILE A 13 -3.55 -9.04 4.51
CA ILE A 13 -3.19 -7.68 4.13
C ILE A 13 -2.04 -7.23 5.01
N ARG A 14 -0.95 -6.86 4.37
CA ARG A 14 0.23 -6.39 5.09
C ARG A 14 0.24 -4.89 5.12
N THR A 15 0.52 -4.34 6.30
CA THR A 15 0.58 -2.90 6.46
C THR A 15 2.01 -2.42 6.31
N VAL A 16 2.20 -1.42 5.46
CA VAL A 16 3.47 -0.73 5.30
C VAL A 16 3.27 0.68 5.85
N ASP A 17 3.82 0.93 7.03
CA ASP A 17 3.61 2.20 7.71
C ASP A 17 4.73 3.16 7.35
N ALA A 18 4.44 4.08 6.46
CA ALA A 18 5.41 5.10 6.04
C ALA A 18 4.99 6.48 6.55
N MET A 19 4.19 6.53 7.61
CA MET A 19 3.81 7.81 8.20
C MET A 19 5.04 8.55 8.69
N GLY A 20 5.09 9.86 8.44
CA GLY A 20 6.22 10.66 8.85
C GLY A 20 7.43 10.56 7.96
N LYS A 21 7.39 9.74 6.92
CA LYS A 21 8.52 9.57 6.01
C LYS A 21 8.33 10.44 4.79
N PRO A 22 9.34 11.25 4.42
CA PRO A 22 9.23 12.11 3.24
C PRO A 22 9.43 11.31 1.96
N CYS A 23 8.99 11.88 0.86
CA CYS A 23 9.24 11.35 -0.47
C CYS A 23 10.76 11.24 -0.68
N PRO A 24 11.26 10.14 -1.25
CA PRO A 24 10.54 9.04 -1.89
C PRO A 24 10.38 7.81 -0.99
N MET A 25 10.51 7.96 0.32
CA MET A 25 10.53 6.81 1.22
C MET A 25 9.27 5.96 1.16
N PRO A 26 8.03 6.53 1.11
CA PRO A 26 6.87 5.65 1.04
C PRO A 26 6.93 4.70 -0.14
N LEU A 27 7.34 5.19 -1.30
CA LEU A 27 7.43 4.33 -2.47
C LEU A 27 8.53 3.29 -2.32
N LEU A 28 9.68 3.66 -1.76
CA LEU A 28 10.76 2.71 -1.55
C LEU A 28 10.36 1.61 -0.59
N MET A 29 9.63 1.95 0.46
CA MET A 29 9.15 0.96 1.42
C MET A 29 8.15 0.02 0.75
N LEU A 30 7.28 0.56 -0.09
CA LEU A 30 6.34 -0.27 -0.84
C LEU A 30 7.06 -1.24 -1.77
N LYS A 31 8.08 -0.76 -2.48
CA LYS A 31 8.84 -1.62 -3.39
C LYS A 31 9.49 -2.76 -2.64
N ARG A 32 10.05 -2.49 -1.46
CA ARG A 32 10.66 -3.54 -0.65
C ARG A 32 9.64 -4.58 -0.22
N ALA A 33 8.45 -4.10 0.19
CA ALA A 33 7.41 -5.01 0.63
C ALA A 33 6.93 -5.89 -0.51
N LEU A 34 6.74 -5.31 -1.68
CA LEU A 34 6.32 -6.07 -2.86
C LEU A 34 7.32 -7.16 -3.21
N LYS A 35 8.59 -6.85 -3.07
CA LYS A 35 9.66 -7.81 -3.37
C LYS A 35 9.72 -8.91 -2.33
N SER A 36 9.51 -8.58 -1.07
CA SER A 36 9.60 -9.55 0.02
C SER A 36 8.38 -10.45 0.10
N TYR A 37 7.21 -9.95 -0.28
CA TYR A 37 5.96 -10.69 -0.13
C TYR A 37 5.16 -10.62 -1.43
N PRO A 38 5.64 -11.26 -2.50
CA PRO A 38 4.94 -11.20 -3.79
C PRO A 38 3.58 -11.86 -3.71
N GLY A 39 2.62 -11.31 -4.44
CA GLY A 39 1.29 -11.88 -4.51
C GLY A 39 0.37 -11.50 -3.37
N GLU A 40 0.81 -10.65 -2.45
CA GLU A 40 -0.01 -10.25 -1.32
C GLU A 40 -0.59 -8.86 -1.52
N THR A 41 -1.57 -8.53 -0.70
CA THR A 41 -2.20 -7.21 -0.72
C THR A 41 -1.57 -6.36 0.38
N PHE A 42 -1.30 -5.10 0.06
CA PHE A 42 -0.63 -4.20 0.99
C PHE A 42 -1.48 -2.99 1.28
N LEU A 43 -1.42 -2.54 2.54
CA LEU A 43 -1.97 -1.26 2.94
C LEU A 43 -0.79 -0.35 3.23
N LEU A 44 -0.56 0.61 2.35
CA LEU A 44 0.52 1.59 2.52
C LEU A 44 -0.07 2.85 3.14
N LYS A 45 0.49 3.27 4.26
CA LYS A 45 0.09 4.50 4.93
C LYS A 45 1.18 5.55 4.72
N SER A 46 0.78 6.73 4.32
CA SER A 46 1.73 7.81 4.07
C SER A 46 1.15 9.13 4.55
N SER A 47 2.03 10.00 5.03
CA SER A 47 1.64 11.36 5.39
C SER A 47 2.13 12.39 4.38
N ASP A 48 2.80 11.94 3.31
CA ASP A 48 3.37 12.82 2.30
C ASP A 48 2.43 12.93 1.11
N PRO A 49 1.90 14.13 0.81
CA PRO A 49 1.01 14.29 -0.35
C PRO A 49 1.65 13.90 -1.67
N HIS A 50 2.96 14.02 -1.79
CA HIS A 50 3.64 13.66 -3.04
C HIS A 50 3.62 12.17 -3.30
N SER A 51 3.36 11.37 -2.27
CA SER A 51 3.27 9.92 -2.46
C SER A 51 2.13 9.55 -3.40
N GLN A 52 1.11 10.39 -3.52
CA GLN A 52 -0.01 10.10 -4.42
C GLN A 52 0.49 9.93 -5.85
N ILE A 53 1.36 10.83 -6.29
CA ILE A 53 1.88 10.77 -7.65
C ILE A 53 2.84 9.60 -7.80
N ASP A 54 3.74 9.45 -6.86
CA ASP A 54 4.78 8.41 -6.94
C ASP A 54 4.18 7.01 -6.91
N VAL A 55 3.29 6.77 -5.97
CA VAL A 55 2.70 5.44 -5.81
C VAL A 55 1.78 5.12 -6.99
N SER A 56 0.96 6.08 -7.41
CA SER A 56 0.06 5.89 -8.54
C SER A 56 0.85 5.53 -9.79
N ARG A 57 1.90 6.30 -10.06
CA ARG A 57 2.70 6.07 -11.26
C ARG A 57 3.37 4.71 -11.22
N TYR A 58 3.92 4.35 -10.07
CA TYR A 58 4.57 3.06 -9.95
C TYR A 58 3.60 1.92 -10.18
N CYS A 59 2.41 2.00 -9.58
CA CYS A 59 1.41 0.95 -9.74
C CYS A 59 0.95 0.85 -11.18
N GLU A 60 0.73 1.98 -11.84
CA GLU A 60 0.29 1.98 -13.23
C GLU A 60 1.36 1.40 -14.14
N LEU A 61 2.62 1.77 -13.93
CA LEU A 61 3.70 1.27 -14.76
C LEU A 61 3.93 -0.23 -14.57
N ASN A 62 3.61 -0.75 -13.41
CA ASN A 62 3.81 -2.17 -13.11
C ASN A 62 2.52 -2.96 -13.15
N GLN A 63 1.43 -2.34 -13.63
CA GLN A 63 0.15 -3.00 -13.80
C GLN A 63 -0.39 -3.59 -12.50
N LEU A 64 -0.16 -2.88 -11.40
CA LEU A 64 -0.68 -3.27 -10.10
C LEU A 64 -2.02 -2.58 -9.89
N LYS A 65 -2.98 -3.31 -9.33
CA LYS A 65 -4.24 -2.70 -8.95
C LYS A 65 -4.03 -1.95 -7.66
N TYR A 66 -4.57 -0.74 -7.59
CA TYR A 66 -4.44 0.06 -6.40
C TYR A 66 -5.65 0.96 -6.22
N ASP A 67 -5.87 1.35 -4.99
CA ASP A 67 -6.92 2.27 -4.61
C ASP A 67 -6.36 3.20 -3.57
N MET A 68 -6.73 4.47 -3.61
CA MET A 68 -6.20 5.45 -2.68
C MET A 68 -7.34 6.11 -1.94
N GLN A 69 -7.19 6.27 -0.65
CA GLN A 69 -8.16 6.95 0.18
C GLN A 69 -7.44 8.00 1.01
N GLN A 70 -7.89 9.24 0.89
CA GLN A 70 -7.35 10.32 1.71
C GLN A 70 -8.13 10.33 3.01
N ILE A 71 -7.44 10.00 4.10
CA ILE A 71 -8.06 9.93 5.42
C ILE A 71 -8.19 11.33 6.01
N SER A 72 -7.16 12.16 5.80
CA SER A 72 -7.16 13.53 6.27
C SER A 72 -6.21 14.33 5.39
N GLY A 73 -5.96 15.59 5.78
CA GLY A 73 -5.02 16.41 5.02
C GLY A 73 -3.60 15.90 5.07
N VAL A 74 -3.29 15.03 6.03
CA VAL A 74 -1.92 14.56 6.23
C VAL A 74 -1.82 13.05 6.34
N GLU A 75 -2.87 12.34 5.92
CA GLU A 75 -2.83 10.87 5.99
C GLU A 75 -3.50 10.29 4.76
N PHE A 76 -2.75 9.44 4.04
CA PHE A 76 -3.20 8.80 2.82
C PHE A 76 -2.98 7.31 2.91
N HIS A 77 -3.99 6.54 2.53
CA HIS A 77 -3.92 5.09 2.55
C HIS A 77 -4.04 4.57 1.13
N TYR A 78 -3.19 3.61 0.78
CA TYR A 78 -3.20 2.96 -0.52
C TYR A 78 -3.36 1.47 -0.33
N ILE A 79 -4.35 0.89 -1.01
CA ILE A 79 -4.52 -0.57 -1.04
C ILE A 79 -3.93 -1.02 -2.36
N ILE A 80 -2.90 -1.84 -2.31
CA ILE A 80 -2.19 -2.29 -3.50
C ILE A 80 -2.23 -3.80 -3.57
N GLU A 81 -2.71 -4.32 -4.71
CA GLU A 81 -2.78 -5.76 -4.94
C GLU A 81 -1.66 -6.14 -5.90
N SER A 82 -0.83 -7.06 -5.49
CA SER A 82 0.26 -7.50 -6.36
C SER A 82 0.06 -8.92 -6.91
#